data_b256345dc7bb7b1e0a7504c6b1899816
#
_entry.id   b256345dc7bb7b1e0a7504c6b1899816
#
_cell.length_a   1.000
_cell.length_b   1.000
_cell.length_c   1.000
_cell.angle_alpha   90.00
_cell.angle_beta   90.00
_cell.angle_gamma   90.00
#
_symmetry.space_group_name_H-M   'P 1'
#
loop_
_entity.id
_entity.type
_entity.pdbx_description
1 polymer ?
#
loop_
_entity_poly.entity_id
_entity_poly.type
_entity_poly.pdbx_seq_one_letter_code
_entity_poly.pdbx_strand_id
1 'polypeptide(L)'
;MSEPLTKVDSAVQGLSSSPPKEKGHRRTSSSAAGVMTIAEINESHAPLELAIETQQTAWKINQRPKDLDNDQLLQVPLTKPPIKSITLRFPHGKEVVARNLKGLTIGDALSAIHKANKNRADDELDNPYLKGFAWDQGESYFEVHLQSQPATGSSSGGGGGKKKKKSKDNDE
;
A
#
# COMPACT_ATOMS: atom_id res chain seq x y z
N MET A 1 73.11 -54.61 -4.56
CA MET A 1 72.43 -54.42 -3.29
C MET A 1 71.70 -53.12 -3.35
N SER A 2 70.45 -53.19 -3.67
CA SER A 2 69.61 -52.01 -3.97
C SER A 2 68.65 -51.86 -2.82
N GLU A 3 68.70 -50.74 -2.14
CA GLU A 3 67.72 -50.39 -1.12
C GLU A 3 66.55 -49.67 -1.79
N PRO A 4 65.31 -50.00 -1.47
CA PRO A 4 64.18 -49.30 -1.96
C PRO A 4 63.90 -48.03 -1.15
N LEU A 5 63.75 -46.94 -1.83
CA LEU A 5 63.34 -45.67 -1.31
C LEU A 5 61.91 -45.76 -0.78
N THR A 6 61.72 -45.58 0.48
CA THR A 6 60.39 -45.41 1.09
C THR A 6 59.82 -44.04 0.74
N LYS A 7 58.74 -44.04 0.03
CA LYS A 7 57.94 -42.89 -0.33
C LYS A 7 57.17 -42.45 0.90
N VAL A 8 57.53 -41.35 1.51
CA VAL A 8 56.74 -40.70 2.56
C VAL A 8 55.59 -39.96 1.89
N ASP A 9 54.42 -40.57 2.04
CA ASP A 9 53.18 -39.96 1.65
C ASP A 9 52.79 -38.92 2.71
N SER A 10 53.09 -37.66 2.43
CA SER A 10 52.67 -36.55 3.25
C SER A 10 51.22 -36.22 2.89
N ALA A 11 50.32 -36.87 3.59
CA ALA A 11 48.92 -36.45 3.61
C ALA A 11 48.80 -35.10 4.32
N VAL A 12 48.87 -34.05 3.55
CA VAL A 12 48.43 -32.72 4.02
C VAL A 12 46.92 -32.73 4.05
N GLN A 13 46.37 -33.00 5.20
CA GLN A 13 44.95 -32.72 5.46
C GLN A 13 44.80 -31.20 5.45
N GLY A 14 44.36 -30.69 4.29
CA GLY A 14 43.90 -29.34 4.16
C GLY A 14 42.65 -29.16 5.00
N LEU A 15 42.82 -28.61 6.19
CA LEU A 15 41.70 -28.01 6.95
C LEU A 15 41.22 -26.80 6.15
N SER A 16 40.28 -27.03 5.24
CA SER A 16 39.51 -26.01 4.65
C SER A 16 38.52 -25.46 5.67
N SER A 17 39.03 -24.62 6.56
CA SER A 17 38.17 -23.74 7.33
C SER A 17 37.69 -22.65 6.39
N SER A 18 36.57 -22.90 5.74
CA SER A 18 35.80 -21.86 5.09
C SER A 18 35.44 -20.84 6.16
N PRO A 19 35.77 -19.55 6.01
CA PRO A 19 35.32 -18.54 6.93
C PRO A 19 33.80 -18.54 6.93
N PRO A 20 33.15 -18.35 8.09
CA PRO A 20 31.71 -18.26 8.14
C PRO A 20 31.31 -17.17 7.19
N LYS A 21 30.42 -17.49 6.24
CA LYS A 21 29.78 -16.51 5.37
C LYS A 21 29.17 -15.45 6.30
N GLU A 22 29.85 -14.34 6.43
CA GLU A 22 29.24 -13.14 6.97
C GLU A 22 27.94 -12.94 6.23
N LYS A 23 26.84 -13.05 6.97
CA LYS A 23 25.52 -12.70 6.49
C LYS A 23 25.64 -11.28 5.99
N GLY A 24 25.58 -11.17 4.65
CA GLY A 24 25.76 -9.92 3.96
C GLY A 24 24.99 -8.82 4.69
N HIS A 25 25.69 -7.75 4.95
CA HIS A 25 25.09 -6.52 5.46
C HIS A 25 23.79 -6.30 4.70
N ARG A 26 22.66 -6.40 5.40
CA ARG A 26 21.42 -5.85 4.92
C ARG A 26 21.75 -4.43 4.51
N ARG A 27 21.80 -4.20 3.22
CA ARG A 27 21.86 -2.85 2.69
C ARG A 27 20.69 -2.13 3.32
N THR A 28 20.97 -1.33 4.32
CA THR A 28 20.02 -0.39 4.87
C THR A 28 19.69 0.50 3.68
N SER A 29 18.53 0.22 3.07
CA SER A 29 18.03 1.08 2.00
C SER A 29 17.89 2.46 2.62
N SER A 30 18.76 3.38 2.19
CA SER A 30 18.73 4.76 2.65
C SER A 30 17.35 5.34 2.31
N SER A 31 16.51 5.40 3.33
CA SER A 31 15.25 6.11 3.24
C SER A 31 15.56 7.61 3.25
N ALA A 32 14.74 8.39 2.58
CA ALA A 32 14.83 9.83 2.63
C ALA A 32 14.70 10.32 4.09
N ALA A 33 15.35 11.42 4.43
CA ALA A 33 15.28 11.99 5.77
C ALA A 33 13.83 12.25 6.18
N GLY A 34 13.45 11.80 7.38
CA GLY A 34 12.09 11.97 7.91
C GLY A 34 11.09 10.90 7.49
N VAL A 35 11.47 9.92 6.67
CA VAL A 35 10.61 8.79 6.30
C VAL A 35 10.80 7.65 7.28
N MET A 36 9.72 7.24 7.93
CA MET A 36 9.70 6.22 8.98
C MET A 36 9.17 4.87 8.46
N THR A 37 9.39 3.82 9.24
CA THR A 37 8.66 2.57 9.07
C THR A 37 7.45 2.56 9.99
N ILE A 38 6.46 1.74 9.66
CA ILE A 38 5.31 1.55 10.55
C ILE A 38 5.74 0.97 11.91
N ALA A 39 6.80 0.16 11.94
CA ALA A 39 7.35 -0.37 13.18
C ALA A 39 7.93 0.74 14.08
N GLU A 40 8.69 1.66 13.50
CA GLU A 40 9.25 2.82 14.23
C GLU A 40 8.13 3.73 14.77
N ILE A 41 7.05 3.89 14.03
CA ILE A 41 5.87 4.65 14.48
C ILE A 41 5.20 3.95 15.66
N ASN A 42 5.02 2.63 15.58
CA ASN A 42 4.43 1.85 16.67
C ASN A 42 5.32 1.85 17.92
N GLU A 43 6.63 1.73 17.77
CA GLU A 43 7.59 1.78 18.90
C GLU A 43 7.62 3.16 19.56
N SER A 44 7.61 4.22 18.78
CA SER A 44 7.62 5.59 19.27
C SER A 44 6.26 6.09 19.74
N HIS A 45 5.19 5.34 19.50
CA HIS A 45 3.80 5.76 19.72
C HIS A 45 3.49 7.11 19.05
N ALA A 46 4.18 7.40 17.94
CA ALA A 46 3.99 8.63 17.21
C ALA A 46 2.59 8.67 16.58
N PRO A 47 1.93 9.83 16.60
CA PRO A 47 0.66 9.97 15.89
C PRO A 47 0.89 9.82 14.39
N LEU A 48 0.10 8.97 13.75
CA LEU A 48 0.09 8.78 12.31
C LEU A 48 -1.25 9.26 11.77
N GLU A 49 -1.21 10.27 10.93
CA GLU A 49 -2.39 10.81 10.27
C GLU A 49 -2.47 10.31 8.83
N LEU A 50 -3.62 9.78 8.45
CA LEU A 50 -3.94 9.43 7.07
C LEU A 50 -4.44 10.64 6.31
N ALA A 51 -4.06 10.77 5.05
CA ALA A 51 -4.55 11.82 4.18
C ALA A 51 -6.06 11.69 3.98
N ILE A 52 -6.81 12.74 4.31
CA ILE A 52 -8.28 12.79 4.20
C ILE A 52 -8.71 12.66 2.74
N GLU A 53 -7.90 13.14 1.83
CA GLU A 53 -8.12 13.12 0.38
C GLU A 53 -8.35 11.70 -0.16
N THR A 54 -7.86 10.67 0.53
CA THR A 54 -8.09 9.26 0.16
C THR A 54 -9.56 8.86 0.24
N GLN A 55 -10.36 9.55 1.05
CA GLN A 55 -11.78 9.24 1.27
C GLN A 55 -12.70 9.83 0.19
N GLN A 56 -12.19 10.68 -0.68
CA GLN A 56 -12.98 11.44 -1.66
C GLN A 56 -12.59 11.16 -3.11
N THR A 57 -11.88 10.07 -3.36
CA THR A 57 -11.31 9.80 -4.67
C THR A 57 -12.33 9.39 -5.72
N ALA A 58 -13.49 8.85 -5.33
CA ALA A 58 -14.48 8.23 -6.25
C ALA A 58 -13.83 7.27 -7.29
N TRP A 59 -12.66 6.72 -6.96
CA TRP A 59 -11.83 5.94 -7.85
C TRP A 59 -12.15 4.44 -7.75
N LYS A 60 -12.19 3.76 -8.91
CA LYS A 60 -12.35 2.31 -8.98
C LYS A 60 -11.01 1.61 -8.84
N ILE A 61 -10.97 0.54 -8.03
CA ILE A 61 -9.74 -0.21 -7.73
C ILE A 61 -9.12 -0.96 -8.92
N ASN A 62 -9.89 -1.19 -9.97
CA ASN A 62 -9.43 -1.79 -11.22
C ASN A 62 -9.04 -0.77 -12.30
N GLN A 63 -9.30 0.52 -12.08
CA GLN A 63 -8.87 1.61 -12.96
C GLN A 63 -7.47 2.09 -12.64
N ARG A 64 -6.81 2.70 -13.62
CA ARG A 64 -5.48 3.27 -13.41
C ARG A 64 -5.57 4.52 -12.54
N PRO A 65 -4.67 4.71 -11.57
CA PRO A 65 -4.66 5.95 -10.78
C PRO A 65 -4.51 7.21 -11.61
N LYS A 66 -3.84 7.13 -12.74
CA LYS A 66 -3.67 8.25 -13.68
C LYS A 66 -4.95 8.69 -14.39
N ASP A 67 -5.99 7.85 -14.37
CA ASP A 67 -7.30 8.17 -14.92
C ASP A 67 -8.13 9.06 -13.97
N LEU A 68 -7.60 9.32 -12.77
CA LEU A 68 -8.11 10.38 -11.90
C LEU A 68 -7.73 11.74 -12.49
N ASP A 69 -8.72 12.60 -12.67
CA ASP A 69 -8.52 13.96 -13.20
C ASP A 69 -7.71 14.89 -12.27
N ASN A 70 -7.09 14.33 -11.25
CA ASN A 70 -6.35 15.09 -10.24
C ASN A 70 -4.96 14.49 -9.99
N ASP A 71 -4.01 14.83 -10.85
CA ASP A 71 -2.61 14.42 -10.70
C ASP A 71 -1.96 14.94 -9.41
N GLN A 72 -2.42 16.06 -8.87
CA GLN A 72 -1.91 16.63 -7.62
C GLN A 72 -2.22 15.72 -6.44
N LEU A 73 -3.40 15.11 -6.43
CA LEU A 73 -3.80 14.15 -5.41
C LEU A 73 -2.84 12.96 -5.32
N LEU A 74 -2.35 12.48 -6.47
CA LEU A 74 -1.43 11.34 -6.52
C LEU A 74 -0.07 11.62 -5.87
N GLN A 75 0.31 12.89 -5.77
CA GLN A 75 1.57 13.32 -5.17
C GLN A 75 1.46 13.64 -3.68
N VAL A 76 0.25 13.72 -3.15
CA VAL A 76 0.02 13.97 -1.72
C VAL A 76 0.58 12.80 -0.91
N PRO A 77 1.35 13.05 0.17
CA PRO A 77 1.80 12.01 1.07
C PRO A 77 0.60 11.24 1.65
N LEU A 78 0.68 9.92 1.65
CA LEU A 78 -0.39 9.06 2.18
C LEU A 78 -0.60 9.28 3.68
N THR A 79 0.51 9.56 4.38
CA THR A 79 0.51 9.70 5.84
C THR A 79 1.41 10.85 6.30
N LYS A 80 1.16 11.31 7.51
CA LYS A 80 2.03 12.25 8.26
C LYS A 80 2.33 11.64 9.64
N PRO A 81 3.60 11.32 9.94
CA PRO A 81 4.80 11.43 9.10
C PRO A 81 4.79 10.47 7.90
N PRO A 82 5.60 10.75 6.85
CA PRO A 82 5.66 9.87 5.70
C PRO A 82 6.27 8.52 6.07
N ILE A 83 5.70 7.43 5.55
CA ILE A 83 6.19 6.06 5.75
C ILE A 83 6.72 5.47 4.45
N LYS A 84 7.68 4.55 4.54
CA LYS A 84 8.31 3.95 3.36
C LYS A 84 7.58 2.73 2.80
N SER A 85 6.81 2.03 3.61
CA SER A 85 6.04 0.87 3.18
C SER A 85 4.90 0.58 4.13
N ILE A 86 3.81 0.04 3.59
CA ILE A 86 2.67 -0.43 4.35
C ILE A 86 1.98 -1.58 3.64
N THR A 87 1.41 -2.49 4.39
CA THR A 87 0.51 -3.52 3.88
C THR A 87 -0.91 -2.97 3.85
N LEU A 88 -1.59 -3.12 2.74
CA LEU A 88 -3.00 -2.75 2.54
C LEU A 88 -3.82 -4.02 2.59
N ARG A 89 -4.70 -4.15 3.58
CA ARG A 89 -5.56 -5.31 3.77
C ARG A 89 -6.98 -5.00 3.30
N PHE A 90 -7.48 -5.83 2.40
CA PHE A 90 -8.84 -5.75 1.88
C PHE A 90 -9.84 -6.52 2.75
N PRO A 91 -11.14 -6.15 2.72
CA PRO A 91 -12.18 -6.82 3.51
C PRO A 91 -12.30 -8.33 3.25
N HIS A 92 -11.92 -8.78 2.05
CA HIS A 92 -11.93 -10.19 1.65
C HIS A 92 -10.60 -10.94 1.95
N GLY A 93 -9.74 -10.35 2.79
CA GLY A 93 -8.50 -10.98 3.25
C GLY A 93 -7.30 -10.86 2.33
N LYS A 94 -7.44 -10.25 1.16
CA LYS A 94 -6.31 -9.98 0.25
C LYS A 94 -5.41 -8.90 0.83
N GLU A 95 -4.12 -9.09 0.73
CA GLU A 95 -3.11 -8.12 1.17
C GLU A 95 -2.26 -7.65 -0.01
N VAL A 96 -1.94 -6.38 -0.01
CA VAL A 96 -1.11 -5.74 -1.03
C VAL A 96 -0.11 -4.82 -0.36
N VAL A 97 1.15 -4.90 -0.75
CA VAL A 97 2.20 -4.04 -0.18
C VAL A 97 2.43 -2.84 -1.11
N ALA A 98 2.27 -1.65 -0.56
CA ALA A 98 2.72 -0.40 -1.18
C ALA A 98 4.09 -0.02 -0.62
N ARG A 99 5.00 0.43 -1.47
CA ARG A 99 6.38 0.78 -1.08
C ARG A 99 6.93 1.95 -1.88
N ASN A 100 7.47 2.93 -1.14
CA ASN A 100 8.24 4.04 -1.72
C ASN A 100 9.25 4.54 -0.68
N LEU A 101 10.52 4.46 -1.00
CA LEU A 101 11.62 4.84 -0.08
C LEU A 101 11.68 6.35 0.21
N LYS A 102 11.06 7.15 -0.62
CA LYS A 102 10.97 8.62 -0.47
C LYS A 102 9.75 9.06 0.36
N GLY A 103 8.95 8.13 0.80
CA GLY A 103 7.65 8.35 1.44
C GLY A 103 6.51 7.95 0.52
N LEU A 104 5.57 7.17 1.05
CA LEU A 104 4.38 6.73 0.32
C LEU A 104 3.47 7.91 0.01
N THR A 105 3.11 8.01 -1.26
CA THR A 105 2.07 8.92 -1.73
C THR A 105 0.74 8.18 -1.92
N ILE A 106 -0.35 8.94 -2.06
CA ILE A 106 -1.65 8.37 -2.43
C ILE A 106 -1.53 7.61 -3.74
N GLY A 107 -0.82 8.15 -4.74
CA GLY A 107 -0.59 7.50 -6.03
C GLY A 107 0.12 6.16 -5.93
N ASP A 108 1.06 5.99 -5.01
CA ASP A 108 1.75 4.72 -4.77
C ASP A 108 0.79 3.67 -4.22
N ALA A 109 -0.05 4.04 -3.25
CA ALA A 109 -1.07 3.17 -2.67
C ALA A 109 -2.10 2.75 -3.73
N LEU A 110 -2.65 3.70 -4.49
CA LEU A 110 -3.59 3.41 -5.57
C LEU A 110 -2.97 2.54 -6.66
N SER A 111 -1.70 2.75 -7.01
CA SER A 111 -0.98 1.93 -8.00
C SER A 111 -0.80 0.49 -7.53
N ALA A 112 -0.51 0.28 -6.25
CA ALA A 112 -0.40 -1.05 -5.65
C ALA A 112 -1.77 -1.77 -5.68
N ILE A 113 -2.84 -1.08 -5.33
CA ILE A 113 -4.21 -1.59 -5.38
C ILE A 113 -4.62 -1.94 -6.81
N HIS A 114 -4.39 -1.04 -7.76
CA HIS A 114 -4.67 -1.27 -9.18
C HIS A 114 -3.93 -2.49 -9.70
N LYS A 115 -2.63 -2.60 -9.45
CA LYS A 115 -1.82 -3.75 -9.89
C LYS A 115 -2.40 -5.08 -9.43
N ALA A 116 -2.98 -5.11 -8.24
CA ALA A 116 -3.59 -6.30 -7.66
C ALA A 116 -4.99 -6.62 -8.21
N ASN A 117 -5.69 -5.63 -8.77
CA ASN A 117 -7.09 -5.75 -9.20
C ASN A 117 -7.34 -5.46 -10.68
N LYS A 118 -6.33 -5.06 -11.46
CA LYS A 118 -6.43 -4.68 -12.87
C LYS A 118 -7.05 -5.72 -13.79
N ASN A 119 -6.97 -7.00 -13.42
CA ASN A 119 -7.48 -8.10 -14.22
C ASN A 119 -8.90 -8.50 -13.80
N ARG A 120 -9.49 -7.85 -12.80
CA ARG A 120 -10.86 -8.10 -12.37
C ARG A 120 -11.82 -7.26 -13.17
N ALA A 121 -12.89 -7.86 -13.64
CA ALA A 121 -13.97 -7.14 -14.29
C ALA A 121 -14.83 -6.37 -13.26
N ASP A 122 -15.55 -5.36 -13.70
CA ASP A 122 -16.38 -4.53 -12.81
C ASP A 122 -17.50 -5.35 -12.15
N ASP A 123 -18.00 -6.37 -12.83
CA ASP A 123 -19.04 -7.30 -12.34
C ASP A 123 -18.54 -8.32 -11.31
N GLU A 124 -17.23 -8.53 -11.23
CA GLU A 124 -16.60 -9.35 -10.19
C GLU A 124 -16.35 -8.59 -8.88
N LEU A 125 -16.57 -7.28 -8.88
CA LEU A 125 -16.30 -6.40 -7.76
C LEU A 125 -17.62 -5.90 -7.15
N ASP A 126 -18.02 -6.47 -6.01
CA ASP A 126 -19.20 -6.02 -5.26
C ASP A 126 -19.08 -4.55 -4.84
N ASN A 127 -17.87 -4.13 -4.49
CA ASN A 127 -17.54 -2.78 -4.05
C ASN A 127 -16.32 -2.27 -4.83
N PRO A 128 -16.50 -1.74 -6.04
CA PRO A 128 -15.37 -1.35 -6.89
C PRO A 128 -14.71 -0.03 -6.49
N TYR A 129 -15.39 0.83 -5.71
CA TYR A 129 -14.89 2.16 -5.38
C TYR A 129 -14.14 2.18 -4.05
N LEU A 130 -13.02 2.87 -4.03
CA LEU A 130 -12.27 3.12 -2.80
C LEU A 130 -13.02 4.15 -1.95
N LYS A 131 -13.34 3.75 -0.71
CA LYS A 131 -13.92 4.64 0.30
C LYS A 131 -12.83 5.35 1.11
N GLY A 132 -11.69 4.71 1.33
CA GLY A 132 -10.57 5.24 2.09
C GLY A 132 -9.78 4.15 2.79
N PHE A 133 -8.91 4.58 3.69
CA PHE A 133 -8.10 3.71 4.52
C PHE A 133 -8.40 3.97 5.99
N ALA A 134 -8.26 2.95 6.82
CA ALA A 134 -8.24 3.06 8.26
C ALA A 134 -6.95 2.46 8.82
N TRP A 135 -6.51 2.97 9.95
CA TRP A 135 -5.36 2.45 10.67
C TRP A 135 -5.62 2.51 12.17
N ASP A 136 -5.34 1.41 12.84
CA ASP A 136 -5.35 1.33 14.29
C ASP A 136 -3.93 1.31 14.83
N GLN A 137 -3.71 2.04 15.91
CA GLN A 137 -2.40 2.13 16.54
C GLN A 137 -1.93 0.75 17.03
N GLY A 138 -0.73 0.37 16.62
CA GLY A 138 -0.16 -0.95 16.91
C GLY A 138 -0.24 -1.93 15.73
N GLU A 139 -1.11 -1.68 14.76
CA GLU A 139 -1.21 -2.49 13.56
C GLU A 139 -0.09 -2.16 12.54
N SER A 140 0.33 -3.17 11.82
CA SER A 140 1.36 -3.02 10.76
C SER A 140 0.77 -2.91 9.36
N TYR A 141 -0.55 -2.74 9.25
CA TYR A 141 -1.28 -2.65 8.00
C TYR A 141 -2.36 -1.56 8.06
N PHE A 142 -2.79 -1.11 6.90
CA PHE A 142 -3.99 -0.28 6.75
C PHE A 142 -5.14 -1.13 6.24
N GLU A 143 -6.32 -0.92 6.79
CA GLU A 143 -7.53 -1.50 6.26
C GLU A 143 -8.04 -0.68 5.08
N VAL A 144 -8.33 -1.37 3.98
CA VAL A 144 -8.90 -0.77 2.77
C VAL A 144 -10.41 -0.85 2.86
N HIS A 145 -11.07 0.29 2.91
CA HIS A 145 -12.53 0.36 2.86
C HIS A 145 -13.00 0.59 1.43
N LEU A 146 -13.92 -0.24 0.99
CA LEU A 146 -14.53 -0.18 -0.33
C LEU A 146 -16.03 0.11 -0.24
N GLN A 147 -16.59 0.64 -1.32
CA GLN A 147 -18.01 0.95 -1.42
C GLN A 147 -18.54 0.64 -2.82
N SER A 148 -19.85 0.40 -2.92
CA SER A 148 -20.50 0.07 -4.18
C SER A 148 -20.77 1.28 -5.08
N GLN A 149 -20.79 2.48 -4.49
CA GLN A 149 -21.05 3.72 -5.22
C GLN A 149 -19.85 4.68 -5.08
N PRO A 150 -19.61 5.55 -6.06
CA PRO A 150 -18.57 6.56 -5.95
C PRO A 150 -18.90 7.52 -4.81
N ALA A 151 -17.88 7.96 -4.08
CA ALA A 151 -18.03 9.05 -3.13
C ALA A 151 -18.47 10.29 -3.90
N THR A 152 -19.74 10.67 -3.74
CA THR A 152 -20.20 11.97 -4.20
C THR A 152 -19.55 12.99 -3.26
N GLY A 153 -18.60 13.75 -3.79
CA GLY A 153 -18.00 14.86 -3.05
C GLY A 153 -19.13 15.70 -2.47
N SER A 154 -19.18 15.78 -1.17
CA SER A 154 -20.10 16.63 -0.45
C SER A 154 -19.71 18.09 -0.72
N SER A 155 -20.09 18.60 -1.88
CA SER A 155 -20.25 20.03 -2.06
C SER A 155 -21.48 20.40 -1.22
N SER A 156 -21.24 20.98 -0.07
CA SER A 156 -22.24 21.68 0.71
C SER A 156 -22.79 22.83 -0.12
N GLY A 157 -23.86 22.54 -0.84
CA GLY A 157 -24.66 23.49 -1.60
C GLY A 157 -26.11 23.19 -1.33
N GLY A 158 -26.69 23.91 -0.38
CA GLY A 158 -28.10 23.85 -0.09
C GLY A 158 -28.94 24.17 -1.31
N GLY A 159 -29.98 23.38 -1.55
CA GLY A 159 -30.94 23.61 -2.61
C GLY A 159 -32.15 22.70 -2.44
N GLY A 160 -33.02 23.05 -1.48
CA GLY A 160 -34.31 22.42 -1.32
C GLY A 160 -35.17 22.61 -2.56
N GLY A 161 -35.24 21.59 -3.40
CA GLY A 161 -36.19 21.49 -4.49
C GLY A 161 -37.39 20.66 -4.07
N LYS A 162 -38.37 21.29 -3.43
CA LYS A 162 -39.69 20.75 -3.16
C LYS A 162 -40.40 20.52 -4.50
N LYS A 163 -40.39 19.32 -5.00
CA LYS A 163 -41.21 18.95 -6.17
C LYS A 163 -42.67 18.81 -5.75
N LYS A 164 -43.44 19.87 -6.01
CA LYS A 164 -44.86 19.93 -5.85
C LYS A 164 -45.53 18.97 -6.86
N LYS A 165 -46.14 17.93 -6.33
CA LYS A 165 -46.98 16.99 -7.11
C LYS A 165 -48.28 17.71 -7.45
N LYS A 166 -48.48 18.02 -8.73
CA LYS A 166 -49.74 18.59 -9.23
C LYS A 166 -50.65 17.41 -9.55
N SER A 167 -51.61 17.18 -8.70
CA SER A 167 -52.78 16.35 -8.99
C SER A 167 -53.62 17.08 -10.01
N LYS A 168 -53.93 16.39 -11.06
CA LYS A 168 -54.87 16.84 -12.09
C LYS A 168 -56.18 16.08 -11.83
N ASP A 169 -57.08 16.75 -11.16
CA ASP A 169 -58.48 16.37 -11.17
C ASP A 169 -59.00 16.64 -12.54
N ASN A 170 -59.59 15.62 -13.15
CA ASN A 170 -60.39 15.75 -14.33
C ASN A 170 -61.79 15.34 -13.93
N ASP A 171 -62.63 16.34 -13.83
CA ASP A 171 -64.07 16.17 -13.64
C ASP A 171 -64.72 16.32 -15.00
N GLU A 172 -65.65 15.40 -15.29
CA GLU A 172 -66.63 15.29 -16.30
C GLU A 172 -66.31 14.62 -17.64
#